data_16bdd4efcf1d697630c8fb9cfc3c7847
#
_entry.id   16bdd4efcf1d697630c8fb9cfc3c7847
#
_cell.length_a   1.000
_cell.length_b   1.000
_cell.length_c   1.000
_cell.angle_alpha   90.00
_cell.angle_beta   90.00
_cell.angle_gamma   90.00
#
_symmetry.space_group_name_H-M   'P 1'
#
loop_
_entity.id
_entity.type
_entity.pdbx_description
1 polymer ?
#
loop_
_entity_poly.entity_id
_entity_poly.type
_entity_poly.pdbx_seq_one_letter_code
_entity_poly.pdbx_strand_id
1 'polypeptide(L)'
;YATTIGRDIGKEITLLQPLMDANLKSGDRVNATLSPISSKGNTITIRKFSEKPWSITDLIVNKTINAETAAWVWMCVQQELSMIIAGGTGSGKTSALNAIANFFPPNQRIISIEDTRELTLPKTLHWVPLATRLPNPEGKGEVSMLDLVVNSLRMRPDRIIMGEIRRKREAEVLFEAMHTGHSVYGTLHANSAEETITRLTNPPIEVPKTVLSSLAAILVQNRNRRTGFRRTLQFAEIQQSGDPKVIIQLDVAHDRLTQVAAPSRLLETLNLYTGLSPEEIGRDLQEKTKILNWLVSQKINDVHQIGLLMSKYYTGKLRL
;
A
#
# COMPACT_ATOMS: atom_id res chain seq x y z
N TYR A 1 10.42 -32.05 -8.79
CA TYR A 1 9.43 -30.99 -8.52
C TYR A 1 9.88 -29.64 -9.06
N ALA A 2 11.10 -29.12 -8.76
CA ALA A 2 11.55 -27.81 -9.26
C ALA A 2 11.54 -27.75 -10.79
N THR A 3 12.04 -28.79 -11.46
CA THR A 3 12.07 -28.91 -12.91
C THR A 3 10.65 -29.00 -13.51
N THR A 4 9.73 -29.69 -12.84
CA THR A 4 8.33 -29.80 -13.26
C THR A 4 7.66 -28.44 -13.18
N ILE A 5 7.79 -27.75 -12.04
CA ILE A 5 7.27 -26.39 -11.87
C ILE A 5 7.85 -25.44 -12.92
N GLY A 6 9.17 -25.49 -13.15
CA GLY A 6 9.82 -24.67 -14.17
C GLY A 6 9.22 -24.89 -15.56
N ARG A 7 9.03 -26.15 -15.97
CA ARG A 7 8.42 -26.50 -17.25
C ARG A 7 6.99 -25.95 -17.39
N ASP A 8 6.17 -26.06 -16.34
CA ASP A 8 4.78 -25.60 -16.36
C ASP A 8 4.63 -24.07 -16.53
N ILE A 9 5.65 -23.32 -16.17
CA ILE A 9 5.71 -21.85 -16.28
C ILE A 9 6.66 -21.34 -17.36
N GLY A 10 7.21 -22.26 -18.20
CA GLY A 10 8.12 -21.90 -19.29
C GLY A 10 9.49 -21.40 -18.82
N LYS A 11 9.95 -21.82 -17.63
CA LYS A 11 11.29 -21.53 -17.10
C LYS A 11 12.10 -22.80 -16.92
N GLU A 12 13.37 -22.73 -17.29
CA GLU A 12 14.31 -23.81 -17.02
C GLU A 12 15.01 -23.61 -15.68
N ILE A 13 15.21 -24.71 -14.96
CA ILE A 13 16.10 -24.79 -13.80
C ILE A 13 17.02 -26.02 -14.02
N THR A 14 18.32 -25.75 -14.10
CA THR A 14 19.35 -26.75 -14.42
C THR A 14 20.56 -26.53 -13.51
N LEU A 15 21.54 -27.43 -13.62
CA LEU A 15 22.82 -27.24 -12.87
C LEU A 15 23.59 -26.00 -13.33
N LEU A 16 23.42 -25.54 -14.59
CA LEU A 16 24.02 -24.32 -15.10
C LEU A 16 23.24 -23.06 -14.68
N GLN A 17 21.93 -23.21 -14.47
CA GLN A 17 21.03 -22.16 -13.95
C GLN A 17 20.28 -22.70 -12.73
N PRO A 18 20.96 -22.81 -11.57
CA PRO A 18 20.43 -23.52 -10.42
C PRO A 18 19.43 -22.72 -9.59
N LEU A 19 19.10 -21.49 -10.00
CA LEU A 19 18.17 -20.60 -9.33
C LEU A 19 16.95 -20.34 -10.19
N MET A 20 15.77 -20.48 -9.61
CA MET A 20 14.51 -20.14 -10.28
C MET A 20 13.70 -19.22 -9.37
N ASP A 21 13.26 -18.09 -9.90
CA ASP A 21 12.26 -17.23 -9.28
C ASP A 21 11.13 -16.97 -10.29
N ALA A 22 9.90 -17.29 -9.92
CA ALA A 22 8.78 -17.27 -10.85
C ALA A 22 7.43 -17.14 -10.14
N ASN A 23 6.40 -16.77 -10.93
CA ASN A 23 5.02 -16.75 -10.48
C ASN A 23 4.29 -17.98 -11.08
N LEU A 24 3.56 -18.71 -10.25
CA LEU A 24 2.70 -19.80 -10.65
C LEU A 24 1.41 -19.25 -11.30
N LYS A 25 0.71 -20.08 -12.05
CA LYS A 25 -0.60 -19.74 -12.65
C LYS A 25 -1.66 -19.41 -11.58
N SER A 26 -1.48 -19.93 -10.37
CA SER A 26 -2.32 -19.62 -9.19
C SER A 26 -2.08 -18.21 -8.63
N GLY A 27 -1.03 -17.50 -9.07
CA GLY A 27 -0.59 -16.22 -8.48
C GLY A 27 0.46 -16.39 -7.38
N ASP A 28 0.74 -17.61 -6.93
CA ASP A 28 1.76 -17.87 -5.92
C ASP A 28 3.17 -17.60 -6.49
N ARG A 29 4.07 -17.11 -5.66
CA ARG A 29 5.48 -16.95 -6.02
C ARG A 29 6.28 -18.18 -5.59
N VAL A 30 7.08 -18.74 -6.49
CA VAL A 30 7.97 -19.86 -6.21
C VAL A 30 9.43 -19.46 -6.39
N ASN A 31 10.25 -19.81 -5.43
CA ASN A 31 11.71 -19.77 -5.55
C ASN A 31 12.25 -21.18 -5.36
N ALA A 32 13.17 -21.60 -6.24
CA ALA A 32 13.87 -22.88 -6.12
C ALA A 32 15.37 -22.69 -6.29
N THR A 33 16.14 -23.49 -5.52
CA THR A 33 17.60 -23.52 -5.59
C THR A 33 18.05 -24.97 -5.64
N LEU A 34 18.87 -25.33 -6.66
CA LEU A 34 19.40 -26.67 -6.80
C LEU A 34 20.74 -26.87 -6.04
N SER A 35 21.03 -28.11 -5.68
CA SER A 35 22.36 -28.54 -5.27
C SER A 35 23.32 -28.43 -6.47
N PRO A 36 24.62 -28.09 -6.27
CA PRO A 36 25.32 -27.89 -4.99
C PRO A 36 25.23 -26.50 -4.39
N ILE A 37 24.52 -25.55 -5.04
CA ILE A 37 24.34 -24.17 -4.49
C ILE A 37 23.63 -24.25 -3.13
N SER A 38 22.58 -25.05 -3.03
CA SER A 38 22.00 -25.44 -1.73
C SER A 38 22.68 -26.71 -1.24
N SER A 39 23.65 -26.59 -0.34
CA SER A 39 24.54 -27.67 0.12
C SER A 39 23.85 -28.81 0.86
N LYS A 40 22.66 -28.59 1.40
CA LYS A 40 21.85 -29.60 2.11
C LYS A 40 20.79 -30.27 1.23
N GLY A 41 20.82 -30.02 -0.07
CA GLY A 41 19.86 -30.51 -1.04
C GLY A 41 19.06 -29.40 -1.71
N ASN A 42 18.22 -29.75 -2.68
CA ASN A 42 17.39 -28.78 -3.40
C ASN A 42 16.36 -28.15 -2.47
N THR A 43 16.11 -26.86 -2.66
CA THR A 43 15.07 -26.14 -1.91
C THR A 43 13.97 -25.62 -2.84
N ILE A 44 12.74 -25.61 -2.34
CA ILE A 44 11.60 -24.97 -2.99
C ILE A 44 10.88 -24.15 -1.91
N THR A 45 10.72 -22.86 -2.16
CA THR A 45 9.96 -21.94 -1.29
C THR A 45 8.76 -21.42 -2.07
N ILE A 46 7.57 -21.61 -1.53
CA ILE A 46 6.32 -21.11 -2.14
C ILE A 46 5.71 -20.06 -1.22
N ARG A 47 5.60 -18.83 -1.74
CA ARG A 47 4.86 -17.74 -1.09
C ARG A 47 3.45 -17.74 -1.66
N LYS A 48 2.49 -18.20 -0.86
CA LYS A 48 1.10 -18.30 -1.29
C LYS A 48 0.47 -16.93 -1.46
N PHE A 49 -0.24 -16.76 -2.56
CA PHE A 49 -1.16 -15.66 -2.74
C PHE A 49 -2.36 -15.84 -1.81
N SER A 50 -2.83 -14.78 -1.16
CA SER A 50 -3.99 -14.86 -0.28
C SER A 50 -5.26 -14.67 -1.11
N GLU A 51 -6.07 -15.71 -1.23
CA GLU A 51 -7.38 -15.65 -1.89
C GLU A 51 -8.35 -14.69 -1.17
N LYS A 52 -8.21 -14.55 0.14
CA LYS A 52 -8.98 -13.61 0.95
C LYS A 52 -8.06 -12.49 1.45
N PRO A 53 -8.07 -11.32 0.78
CA PRO A 53 -7.28 -10.18 1.22
C PRO A 53 -7.81 -9.63 2.54
N TRP A 54 -6.91 -9.06 3.35
CA TRP A 54 -7.28 -8.37 4.59
C TRP A 54 -8.05 -7.10 4.27
N SER A 55 -9.23 -6.97 4.88
CA SER A 55 -10.06 -5.77 4.79
C SER A 55 -9.69 -4.77 5.89
N ILE A 56 -10.23 -3.55 5.78
CA ILE A 56 -10.04 -2.54 6.82
C ILE A 56 -10.67 -2.96 8.15
N THR A 57 -11.80 -3.65 8.12
CA THR A 57 -12.47 -4.16 9.32
C THR A 57 -11.66 -5.29 9.98
N ASP A 58 -11.03 -6.17 9.18
CA ASP A 58 -10.10 -7.17 9.71
C ASP A 58 -8.91 -6.50 10.44
N LEU A 59 -8.35 -5.42 9.87
CA LEU A 59 -7.25 -4.69 10.50
C LEU A 59 -7.69 -4.03 11.82
N ILE A 60 -8.93 -3.53 11.90
CA ILE A 60 -9.48 -2.93 13.13
C ILE A 60 -9.72 -4.02 14.19
N VAL A 61 -10.37 -5.13 13.83
CA VAL A 61 -10.65 -6.25 14.74
C VAL A 61 -9.35 -6.83 15.33
N ASN A 62 -8.31 -6.95 14.50
CA ASN A 62 -7.00 -7.45 14.92
C ASN A 62 -6.13 -6.37 15.61
N LYS A 63 -6.69 -5.20 15.89
CA LYS A 63 -5.98 -4.06 16.52
C LYS A 63 -4.73 -3.60 15.74
N THR A 64 -4.65 -3.93 14.45
CA THR A 64 -3.55 -3.44 13.60
C THR A 64 -3.66 -1.92 13.43
N ILE A 65 -4.89 -1.42 13.29
CA ILE A 65 -5.22 0.00 13.26
C ILE A 65 -6.50 0.21 14.09
N ASN A 66 -6.73 1.39 14.66
CA ASN A 66 -8.01 1.71 15.26
C ASN A 66 -8.93 2.43 14.25
N ALA A 67 -10.24 2.47 14.55
CA ALA A 67 -11.21 3.06 13.64
C ALA A 67 -10.97 4.55 13.38
N GLU A 68 -10.49 5.31 14.36
CA GLU A 68 -10.18 6.73 14.21
C GLU A 68 -9.00 6.97 13.24
N THR A 69 -7.89 6.24 13.39
CA THR A 69 -6.76 6.32 12.45
C THR A 69 -7.18 5.89 11.05
N ALA A 70 -8.00 4.84 10.94
CA ALA A 70 -8.55 4.39 9.66
C ALA A 70 -9.48 5.46 9.03
N ALA A 71 -10.23 6.22 9.84
CA ALA A 71 -11.05 7.34 9.38
C ALA A 71 -10.18 8.50 8.85
N TRP A 72 -9.07 8.84 9.49
CA TRP A 72 -8.09 9.79 8.96
C TRP A 72 -7.54 9.36 7.59
N VAL A 73 -7.16 8.09 7.48
CA VAL A 73 -6.73 7.51 6.20
C VAL A 73 -7.84 7.59 5.15
N TRP A 74 -9.08 7.30 5.52
CA TRP A 74 -10.23 7.43 4.62
C TRP A 74 -10.42 8.87 4.13
N MET A 75 -10.32 9.86 5.01
CA MET A 75 -10.42 11.27 4.62
C MET A 75 -9.32 11.67 3.63
N CYS A 76 -8.08 11.24 3.86
CA CYS A 76 -6.98 11.44 2.91
C CYS A 76 -7.29 10.80 1.54
N VAL A 77 -7.75 9.56 1.56
CA VAL A 77 -8.11 8.82 0.34
C VAL A 77 -9.25 9.48 -0.40
N GLN A 78 -10.29 9.90 0.30
CA GLN A 78 -11.46 10.56 -0.30
C GLN A 78 -11.08 11.84 -1.04
N GLN A 79 -10.12 12.60 -0.53
CA GLN A 79 -9.64 13.85 -1.11
C GLN A 79 -8.40 13.66 -2.02
N GLU A 80 -8.16 12.43 -2.49
CA GLU A 80 -7.07 12.09 -3.42
C GLU A 80 -5.66 12.44 -2.91
N LEU A 81 -5.47 12.52 -1.60
CA LEU A 81 -4.19 12.83 -1.01
C LEU A 81 -3.25 11.63 -1.13
N SER A 82 -2.05 11.87 -1.64
CA SER A 82 -1.02 10.84 -1.82
C SER A 82 -0.46 10.38 -0.48
N MET A 83 -0.23 9.07 -0.33
CA MET A 83 0.25 8.46 0.92
C MET A 83 1.28 7.38 0.68
N ILE A 84 2.24 7.26 1.60
CA ILE A 84 3.17 6.12 1.66
C ILE A 84 2.85 5.24 2.86
N ILE A 85 2.81 3.94 2.63
CA ILE A 85 2.69 2.91 3.66
C ILE A 85 4.09 2.35 3.91
N ALA A 86 4.71 2.77 5.02
CA ALA A 86 6.04 2.34 5.42
C ALA A 86 6.00 1.12 6.35
N GLY A 87 7.10 0.40 6.46
CA GLY A 87 7.25 -0.69 7.41
C GLY A 87 8.31 -1.70 7.00
N GLY A 88 8.81 -2.46 7.94
CA GLY A 88 9.77 -3.55 7.71
C GLY A 88 9.18 -4.73 6.93
N THR A 89 10.02 -5.73 6.65
CA THR A 89 9.58 -6.97 5.99
C THR A 89 8.54 -7.71 6.81
N GLY A 90 7.41 -8.07 6.19
CA GLY A 90 6.32 -8.80 6.84
C GLY A 90 5.52 -7.98 7.86
N SER A 91 5.68 -6.65 7.90
CA SER A 91 4.91 -5.76 8.78
C SER A 91 3.45 -5.59 8.37
N GLY A 92 3.08 -5.98 7.14
CA GLY A 92 1.72 -5.86 6.63
C GLY A 92 1.48 -4.63 5.76
N LYS A 93 2.54 -4.03 5.15
CA LYS A 93 2.40 -2.87 4.23
C LYS A 93 1.40 -3.13 3.11
N THR A 94 1.59 -4.22 2.36
CA THR A 94 0.69 -4.59 1.26
C THR A 94 -0.73 -4.87 1.74
N SER A 95 -0.88 -5.50 2.92
CA SER A 95 -2.20 -5.73 3.52
C SER A 95 -2.88 -4.42 3.92
N ALA A 96 -2.12 -3.46 4.47
CA ALA A 96 -2.65 -2.13 4.78
C ALA A 96 -3.02 -1.36 3.50
N LEU A 97 -2.17 -1.39 2.48
CA LEU A 97 -2.44 -0.77 1.18
C LEU A 97 -3.71 -1.34 0.54
N ASN A 98 -3.87 -2.66 0.60
CA ASN A 98 -5.06 -3.35 0.10
C ASN A 98 -6.33 -2.95 0.88
N ALA A 99 -6.23 -2.85 2.21
CA ALA A 99 -7.34 -2.41 3.06
C ALA A 99 -7.72 -0.95 2.80
N ILE A 100 -6.76 -0.07 2.57
CA ILE A 100 -6.96 1.35 2.22
C ILE A 100 -7.71 1.49 0.90
N ALA A 101 -7.48 0.60 -0.06
CA ALA A 101 -8.18 0.61 -1.34
C ALA A 101 -9.70 0.40 -1.22
N ASN A 102 -10.20 -0.09 -0.08
CA ASN A 102 -11.65 -0.12 0.20
C ASN A 102 -12.27 1.29 0.23
N PHE A 103 -11.48 2.32 0.52
CA PHE A 103 -11.94 3.70 0.61
C PHE A 103 -11.93 4.45 -0.73
N PHE A 104 -11.48 3.82 -1.81
CA PHE A 104 -11.45 4.50 -3.11
C PHE A 104 -12.86 4.76 -3.63
N PRO A 105 -13.15 5.98 -4.12
CA PRO A 105 -14.39 6.29 -4.79
C PRO A 105 -14.61 5.42 -6.06
N PRO A 106 -15.85 4.98 -6.34
CA PRO A 106 -16.13 4.01 -7.39
C PRO A 106 -16.04 4.59 -8.83
N ASN A 107 -16.02 5.92 -8.97
CA ASN A 107 -15.97 6.62 -10.25
C ASN A 107 -14.55 6.91 -10.75
N GLN A 108 -13.53 6.29 -10.14
CA GLN A 108 -12.13 6.56 -10.43
C GLN A 108 -11.45 5.38 -11.10
N ARG A 109 -10.50 5.68 -11.98
CA ARG A 109 -9.64 4.71 -12.64
C ARG A 109 -8.36 4.51 -11.81
N ILE A 110 -8.14 3.27 -11.38
CA ILE A 110 -7.03 2.89 -10.51
C ILE A 110 -6.08 1.99 -11.29
N ILE A 111 -4.80 2.35 -11.32
CA ILE A 111 -3.75 1.53 -11.90
C ILE A 111 -2.83 1.06 -10.80
N SER A 112 -2.69 -0.24 -10.61
CA SER A 112 -1.69 -0.80 -9.71
C SER A 112 -0.51 -1.37 -10.50
N ILE A 113 0.70 -1.18 -9.96
CA ILE A 113 1.96 -1.62 -10.55
C ILE A 113 2.73 -2.40 -9.49
N GLU A 114 2.97 -3.69 -9.76
CA GLU A 114 3.55 -4.62 -8.80
C GLU A 114 4.60 -5.52 -9.47
N ASP A 115 5.62 -5.93 -8.72
CA ASP A 115 6.54 -6.98 -9.18
C ASP A 115 5.85 -8.34 -9.27
N THR A 116 5.07 -8.64 -8.24
CA THR A 116 4.20 -9.80 -8.17
C THR A 116 2.85 -9.33 -7.67
N ARG A 117 1.78 -9.78 -8.26
CA ARG A 117 0.43 -9.38 -7.88
C ARG A 117 0.10 -9.86 -6.47
N GLU A 118 -0.12 -8.93 -5.57
CA GLU A 118 -0.52 -9.16 -4.18
C GLU A 118 -1.82 -8.44 -3.84
N LEU A 119 -2.17 -7.40 -4.59
CA LEU A 119 -3.37 -6.60 -4.36
C LEU A 119 -4.62 -7.28 -4.93
N THR A 120 -5.72 -7.08 -4.23
CA THR A 120 -7.08 -7.47 -4.66
C THR A 120 -8.03 -6.37 -4.27
N LEU A 121 -8.46 -5.56 -5.22
CA LEU A 121 -9.33 -4.42 -5.00
C LEU A 121 -10.82 -4.82 -5.10
N PRO A 122 -11.73 -4.04 -4.49
CA PRO A 122 -13.17 -4.23 -4.65
C PRO A 122 -13.60 -4.27 -6.12
N LYS A 123 -14.49 -5.19 -6.47
CA LYS A 123 -15.02 -5.34 -7.85
C LYS A 123 -15.82 -4.13 -8.33
N THR A 124 -16.21 -3.23 -7.44
CA THR A 124 -16.90 -1.97 -7.76
C THR A 124 -15.98 -0.91 -8.35
N LEU A 125 -14.65 -1.11 -8.30
CA LEU A 125 -13.65 -0.17 -8.77
C LEU A 125 -13.23 -0.48 -10.21
N HIS A 126 -12.96 0.56 -11.00
CA HIS A 126 -12.30 0.40 -12.31
C HIS A 126 -10.79 0.23 -12.09
N TRP A 127 -10.38 -0.99 -11.84
CA TRP A 127 -9.00 -1.36 -11.52
C TRP A 127 -8.28 -2.02 -12.70
N VAL A 128 -7.08 -1.52 -13.02
CA VAL A 128 -6.17 -2.06 -14.03
C VAL A 128 -4.88 -2.50 -13.35
N PRO A 129 -4.71 -3.79 -13.03
CA PRO A 129 -3.49 -4.30 -12.45
C PRO A 129 -2.42 -4.53 -13.51
N LEU A 130 -1.22 -3.99 -13.29
CA LEU A 130 -0.03 -4.20 -14.10
C LEU A 130 1.03 -4.93 -13.26
N ALA A 131 1.75 -5.86 -13.88
CA ALA A 131 2.85 -6.56 -13.23
C ALA A 131 4.09 -6.53 -14.12
N THR A 132 5.27 -6.46 -13.47
CA THR A 132 6.55 -6.52 -14.17
C THR A 132 6.75 -7.89 -14.85
N ARG A 133 7.61 -7.93 -15.84
CA ARG A 133 8.05 -9.15 -16.48
C ARG A 133 9.57 -9.19 -16.49
N LEU A 134 10.13 -10.24 -15.92
CA LEU A 134 11.56 -10.50 -16.01
C LEU A 134 11.98 -10.81 -17.46
N PRO A 135 13.21 -10.47 -17.86
CA PRO A 135 13.72 -10.85 -19.17
C PRO A 135 13.76 -12.38 -19.31
N ASN A 136 13.69 -12.84 -20.55
CA ASN A 136 13.94 -14.25 -20.88
C ASN A 136 15.45 -14.58 -20.74
N PRO A 137 15.88 -15.84 -20.88
CA PRO A 137 17.31 -16.22 -20.81
C PRO A 137 18.21 -15.48 -21.79
N GLU A 138 17.67 -14.97 -22.89
CA GLU A 138 18.40 -14.16 -23.88
C GLU A 138 18.45 -12.65 -23.52
N GLY A 139 17.92 -12.25 -22.36
CA GLY A 139 17.86 -10.86 -21.92
C GLY A 139 16.77 -10.02 -22.59
N LYS A 140 15.82 -10.64 -23.32
CA LYS A 140 14.76 -9.93 -24.05
C LYS A 140 13.42 -9.97 -23.33
N GLY A 141 12.57 -8.99 -23.66
CA GLY A 141 11.16 -8.97 -23.22
C GLY A 141 10.97 -8.54 -21.77
N GLU A 142 11.96 -7.92 -21.14
CA GLU A 142 11.80 -7.28 -19.84
C GLU A 142 10.73 -6.18 -19.92
N VAL A 143 9.90 -6.08 -18.86
CA VAL A 143 9.03 -4.95 -18.61
C VAL A 143 9.27 -4.54 -17.15
N SER A 144 10.00 -3.45 -16.98
CA SER A 144 10.41 -2.98 -15.65
C SER A 144 9.30 -2.22 -14.94
N MET A 145 9.47 -2.01 -13.64
CA MET A 145 8.60 -1.17 -12.82
C MET A 145 8.52 0.26 -13.40
N LEU A 146 9.66 0.82 -13.82
CA LEU A 146 9.73 2.15 -14.42
C LEU A 146 8.91 2.23 -15.72
N ASP A 147 9.03 1.24 -16.61
CA ASP A 147 8.25 1.20 -17.86
C ASP A 147 6.76 1.25 -17.58
N LEU A 148 6.31 0.51 -16.56
CA LEU A 148 4.90 0.46 -16.19
C LEU A 148 4.42 1.77 -15.56
N VAL A 149 5.23 2.41 -14.70
CA VAL A 149 4.91 3.72 -14.12
C VAL A 149 4.78 4.78 -15.21
N VAL A 150 5.76 4.88 -16.11
CA VAL A 150 5.71 5.82 -17.25
C VAL A 150 4.52 5.54 -18.16
N ASN A 151 4.23 4.27 -18.44
CA ASN A 151 3.08 3.89 -19.27
C ASN A 151 1.76 4.24 -18.58
N SER A 152 1.67 4.05 -17.26
CA SER A 152 0.43 4.31 -16.50
C SER A 152 -0.02 5.75 -16.62
N LEU A 153 0.88 6.74 -16.69
CA LEU A 153 0.55 8.15 -16.86
C LEU A 153 -0.17 8.46 -18.19
N ARG A 154 -0.01 7.58 -19.20
CA ARG A 154 -0.71 7.68 -20.50
C ARG A 154 -2.06 6.94 -20.52
N MET A 155 -2.37 6.22 -19.43
CA MET A 155 -3.60 5.46 -19.31
C MET A 155 -4.73 6.24 -18.64
N ARG A 156 -4.55 7.55 -18.41
CA ARG A 156 -5.49 8.45 -17.71
C ARG A 156 -5.90 7.89 -16.33
N PRO A 157 -4.96 7.64 -15.42
CA PRO A 157 -5.27 7.20 -14.07
C PRO A 157 -5.80 8.36 -13.24
N ASP A 158 -6.76 8.10 -12.37
CA ASP A 158 -7.07 8.98 -11.24
C ASP A 158 -6.14 8.63 -10.06
N ARG A 159 -5.81 7.33 -9.92
CA ARG A 159 -4.94 6.82 -8.85
C ARG A 159 -3.91 5.85 -9.38
N ILE A 160 -2.70 5.97 -8.84
CA ILE A 160 -1.61 5.04 -9.10
C ILE A 160 -1.24 4.36 -7.77
N ILE A 161 -1.21 3.03 -7.79
CA ILE A 161 -0.74 2.23 -6.66
C ILE A 161 0.57 1.58 -7.06
N MET A 162 1.64 1.88 -6.31
CA MET A 162 2.96 1.26 -6.49
C MET A 162 3.19 0.23 -5.41
N GLY A 163 3.42 -1.03 -5.80
CA GLY A 163 3.67 -2.12 -4.86
C GLY A 163 4.82 -1.80 -3.91
N GLU A 164 5.94 -1.29 -4.43
CA GLU A 164 7.07 -0.84 -3.63
C GLU A 164 7.93 0.18 -4.38
N ILE A 165 8.34 1.25 -3.70
CA ILE A 165 9.26 2.27 -4.21
C ILE A 165 10.69 1.87 -3.82
N ARG A 166 11.56 1.61 -4.80
CA ARG A 166 12.92 1.11 -4.55
C ARG A 166 14.03 1.93 -5.19
N ARG A 167 13.76 2.59 -6.31
CA ARG A 167 14.77 3.22 -7.16
C ARG A 167 14.44 4.67 -7.45
N LYS A 168 15.49 5.47 -7.69
CA LYS A 168 15.43 6.90 -7.97
C LYS A 168 14.43 7.24 -9.07
N ARG A 169 14.59 6.64 -10.25
CA ARG A 169 13.74 6.95 -11.42
C ARG A 169 12.26 6.66 -11.20
N GLU A 170 11.96 5.57 -10.50
CA GLU A 170 10.58 5.22 -10.13
C GLU A 170 9.98 6.30 -9.23
N ALA A 171 10.73 6.73 -8.21
CA ALA A 171 10.32 7.77 -7.28
C ALA A 171 10.17 9.13 -7.98
N GLU A 172 11.12 9.53 -8.81
CA GLU A 172 11.05 10.79 -9.58
C GLU A 172 9.75 10.88 -10.37
N VAL A 173 9.40 9.85 -11.14
CA VAL A 173 8.18 9.81 -11.96
C VAL A 173 6.91 9.82 -11.09
N LEU A 174 6.91 9.12 -9.95
CA LEU A 174 5.78 9.13 -9.02
C LEU A 174 5.57 10.49 -8.36
N PHE A 175 6.64 11.16 -7.94
CA PHE A 175 6.55 12.51 -7.37
C PHE A 175 6.14 13.54 -8.41
N GLU A 176 6.60 13.40 -9.66
CA GLU A 176 6.12 14.22 -10.79
C GLU A 176 4.61 13.98 -11.02
N ALA A 177 4.15 12.74 -10.97
CA ALA A 177 2.72 12.41 -11.05
C ALA A 177 1.92 13.09 -9.94
N MET A 178 2.41 13.09 -8.69
CA MET A 178 1.76 13.79 -7.57
C MET A 178 1.67 15.31 -7.83
N HIS A 179 2.74 15.93 -8.37
CA HIS A 179 2.75 17.34 -8.72
C HIS A 179 1.80 17.71 -9.86
N THR A 180 1.55 16.77 -10.76
CA THR A 180 0.60 16.95 -11.88
C THR A 180 -0.84 16.54 -11.53
N GLY A 181 -1.13 16.29 -10.25
CA GLY A 181 -2.47 16.07 -9.73
C GLY A 181 -2.93 14.61 -9.67
N HIS A 182 -2.03 13.64 -9.88
CA HIS A 182 -2.37 12.23 -9.69
C HIS A 182 -2.23 11.84 -8.21
N SER A 183 -3.19 11.09 -7.72
CA SER A 183 -3.12 10.50 -6.37
C SER A 183 -2.28 9.23 -6.39
N VAL A 184 -1.23 9.17 -5.56
CA VAL A 184 -0.27 8.07 -5.54
C VAL A 184 -0.25 7.39 -4.17
N TYR A 185 -0.33 6.08 -4.18
CA TYR A 185 -0.19 5.22 -3.00
C TYR A 185 0.95 4.24 -3.24
N GLY A 186 1.89 4.17 -2.31
CA GLY A 186 3.02 3.26 -2.48
C GLY A 186 3.47 2.65 -1.16
N THR A 187 4.26 1.58 -1.23
CA THR A 187 4.93 1.06 -0.04
C THR A 187 6.42 1.36 -0.07
N LEU A 188 6.99 1.51 1.13
CA LEU A 188 8.42 1.73 1.32
C LEU A 188 8.93 0.94 2.53
N HIS A 189 10.13 0.40 2.44
CA HIS A 189 10.79 -0.22 3.59
C HIS A 189 11.41 0.84 4.50
N ALA A 190 10.70 1.21 5.58
CA ALA A 190 11.19 2.08 6.65
C ALA A 190 10.43 1.79 7.93
N ASN A 191 11.04 1.99 9.10
CA ASN A 191 10.46 1.60 10.39
C ASN A 191 9.87 2.79 11.17
N SER A 192 10.02 4.01 10.68
CA SER A 192 9.41 5.23 11.21
C SER A 192 9.09 6.22 10.10
N ALA A 193 8.34 7.27 10.42
CA ALA A 193 8.07 8.35 9.49
C ALA A 193 9.35 9.11 9.10
N GLU A 194 10.25 9.34 10.05
CA GLU A 194 11.54 9.98 9.85
C GLU A 194 12.45 9.12 8.96
N GLU A 195 12.53 7.78 9.23
CA GLU A 195 13.29 6.87 8.35
C GLU A 195 12.71 6.84 6.94
N THR A 196 11.38 6.98 6.79
CA THR A 196 10.75 7.07 5.47
C THR A 196 11.28 8.26 4.68
N ILE A 197 11.32 9.44 5.29
CA ILE A 197 11.88 10.64 4.66
C ILE A 197 13.37 10.46 4.35
N THR A 198 14.12 9.93 5.31
CA THR A 198 15.55 9.65 5.12
C THR A 198 15.81 8.74 3.92
N ARG A 199 15.00 7.67 3.76
CA ARG A 199 15.13 6.74 2.62
C ARG A 199 14.72 7.36 1.30
N LEU A 200 13.72 8.24 1.30
CA LEU A 200 13.31 8.95 0.09
C LEU A 200 14.37 9.94 -0.37
N THR A 201 15.07 10.62 0.56
CA THR A 201 16.02 11.67 0.24
C THR A 201 17.46 11.19 0.03
N ASN A 202 17.80 9.97 0.45
CA ASN A 202 19.13 9.39 0.33
C ASN A 202 19.18 8.25 -0.71
N PRO A 203 20.37 7.85 -1.18
CA PRO A 203 20.54 6.69 -2.03
C PRO A 203 19.87 5.42 -1.47
N PRO A 204 19.25 4.60 -2.33
CA PRO A 204 19.23 4.64 -3.80
C PRO A 204 18.09 5.46 -4.42
N ILE A 205 17.24 6.15 -3.63
CA ILE A 205 16.04 6.85 -4.11
C ILE A 205 16.36 8.31 -4.46
N GLU A 206 16.97 9.08 -3.54
CA GLU A 206 17.48 10.45 -3.76
C GLU A 206 16.47 11.46 -4.33
N VAL A 207 15.24 11.44 -3.85
CA VAL A 207 14.24 12.44 -4.23
C VAL A 207 14.56 13.76 -3.50
N PRO A 208 14.53 14.91 -4.19
CA PRO A 208 14.73 16.20 -3.54
C PRO A 208 13.70 16.44 -2.42
N LYS A 209 14.16 16.92 -1.26
CA LYS A 209 13.29 17.18 -0.11
C LYS A 209 12.14 18.15 -0.44
N THR A 210 12.37 19.08 -1.35
CA THR A 210 11.39 20.07 -1.79
C THR A 210 10.13 19.47 -2.42
N VAL A 211 10.23 18.31 -3.07
CA VAL A 211 9.07 17.66 -3.69
C VAL A 211 8.26 16.80 -2.71
N LEU A 212 8.81 16.51 -1.52
CA LEU A 212 8.13 15.68 -0.52
C LEU A 212 6.85 16.32 0.01
N SER A 213 6.71 17.62 -0.13
CA SER A 213 5.49 18.34 0.25
C SER A 213 4.25 17.94 -0.58
N SER A 214 4.42 17.26 -1.72
CA SER A 214 3.32 16.65 -2.48
C SER A 214 2.76 15.38 -1.84
N LEU A 215 3.51 14.75 -0.93
CA LEU A 215 3.04 13.67 -0.10
C LEU A 215 2.27 14.23 1.11
N ALA A 216 1.05 13.74 1.33
CA ALA A 216 0.22 14.23 2.43
C ALA A 216 0.49 13.51 3.74
N ALA A 217 0.62 12.18 3.70
CA ALA A 217 0.77 11.40 4.93
C ALA A 217 1.61 10.12 4.75
N ILE A 218 2.12 9.63 5.87
CA ILE A 218 2.82 8.34 5.99
C ILE A 218 2.09 7.52 7.06
N LEU A 219 1.78 6.25 6.71
CA LEU A 219 1.26 5.25 7.62
C LEU A 219 2.36 4.20 7.86
N VAL A 220 2.88 4.12 9.08
CA VAL A 220 3.98 3.20 9.42
C VAL A 220 3.42 1.92 10.04
N GLN A 221 3.70 0.78 9.41
CA GLN A 221 3.33 -0.54 9.88
C GLN A 221 4.51 -1.23 10.57
N ASN A 222 4.26 -1.85 11.71
CA ASN A 222 5.26 -2.58 12.49
C ASN A 222 4.83 -4.03 12.73
N ARG A 223 5.80 -4.92 12.82
CA ARG A 223 5.63 -6.30 13.26
C ARG A 223 6.51 -6.56 14.46
N ASN A 224 5.91 -6.89 15.57
CA ASN A 224 6.65 -7.44 16.71
C ASN A 224 7.14 -8.87 16.35
N ARG A 225 8.44 -9.06 16.22
CA ARG A 225 9.02 -10.34 15.79
C ARG A 225 8.81 -11.45 16.81
N ARG A 226 8.68 -11.11 18.10
CA ARG A 226 8.51 -12.08 19.19
C ARG A 226 7.08 -12.62 19.25
N THR A 227 6.08 -11.72 19.17
CA THR A 227 4.66 -12.08 19.30
C THR A 227 3.99 -12.35 17.95
N GLY A 228 4.59 -11.89 16.85
CA GLY A 228 4.01 -11.93 15.52
C GLY A 228 2.94 -10.87 15.27
N PHE A 229 2.54 -10.09 16.27
CA PHE A 229 1.51 -9.07 16.13
C PHE A 229 1.96 -7.94 15.19
N ARG A 230 1.02 -7.48 14.37
CA ARG A 230 1.19 -6.32 13.49
C ARG A 230 0.38 -5.17 14.01
N ARG A 231 0.98 -3.97 13.99
CA ARG A 231 0.37 -2.73 14.47
C ARG A 231 0.76 -1.58 13.56
N THR A 232 -0.14 -0.64 13.38
CA THR A 232 0.24 0.70 12.95
C THR A 232 1.08 1.32 14.06
N LEU A 233 2.30 1.73 13.73
CA LEU A 233 3.20 2.37 14.69
C LEU A 233 2.97 3.87 14.72
N GLN A 234 2.83 4.50 13.55
CA GLN A 234 2.68 5.94 13.38
C GLN A 234 1.72 6.26 12.23
N PHE A 235 0.96 7.34 12.39
CA PHE A 235 0.36 8.08 11.31
C PHE A 235 0.89 9.51 11.38
N ALA A 236 1.55 9.96 10.32
CA ALA A 236 2.23 11.24 10.25
C ALA A 236 1.76 12.03 9.03
N GLU A 237 1.56 13.35 9.20
CA GLU A 237 1.42 14.30 8.10
C GLU A 237 2.79 14.77 7.62
N ILE A 238 2.90 15.19 6.36
CA ILE A 238 4.11 15.79 5.81
C ILE A 238 3.94 17.31 5.79
N GLN A 239 4.87 18.01 6.44
CA GLN A 239 4.88 19.47 6.50
C GLN A 239 5.35 20.10 5.17
N GLN A 240 5.14 21.40 5.00
CA GLN A 240 5.63 22.14 3.82
C GLN A 240 7.15 22.03 3.64
N SER A 241 7.89 21.87 4.74
CA SER A 241 9.34 21.63 4.73
C SER A 241 9.75 20.24 4.19
N GLY A 242 8.78 19.32 3.98
CA GLY A 242 9.02 17.91 3.67
C GLY A 242 9.34 17.06 4.90
N ASP A 243 9.26 17.62 6.12
CA ASP A 243 9.48 16.88 7.36
C ASP A 243 8.19 16.19 7.81
N PRO A 244 8.27 15.00 8.44
CA PRO A 244 7.10 14.32 8.97
C PRO A 244 6.75 14.89 10.36
N LYS A 245 5.46 15.07 10.61
CA LYS A 245 4.91 15.34 11.94
C LYS A 245 4.00 14.20 12.34
N VAL A 246 4.41 13.44 13.35
CA VAL A 246 3.60 12.33 13.86
C VAL A 246 2.37 12.87 14.57
N ILE A 247 1.19 12.47 14.10
CA ILE A 247 -0.11 12.84 14.67
C ILE A 247 -0.58 11.75 15.62
N ILE A 248 -0.47 10.49 15.20
CA ILE A 248 -0.91 9.32 15.98
C ILE A 248 0.28 8.38 16.13
N GLN A 249 0.50 7.91 17.36
CA GLN A 249 1.59 7.04 17.76
C GLN A 249 1.05 5.83 18.53
N LEU A 250 1.63 4.66 18.31
CA LEU A 250 1.37 3.47 19.12
C LEU A 250 1.99 3.65 20.52
N ASP A 251 1.14 3.63 21.54
CA ASP A 251 1.56 3.38 22.92
C ASP A 251 1.79 1.87 23.09
N VAL A 252 3.06 1.48 23.06
CA VAL A 252 3.44 0.07 23.10
C VAL A 252 3.11 -0.59 24.44
N ALA A 253 3.13 0.19 25.53
CA ALA A 253 2.85 -0.32 26.88
C ALA A 253 1.37 -0.73 27.04
N HIS A 254 0.46 0.02 26.41
CA HIS A 254 -0.97 -0.20 26.51
C HIS A 254 -1.60 -0.81 25.24
N ASP A 255 -0.77 -1.14 24.22
CA ASP A 255 -1.19 -1.67 22.92
C ASP A 255 -2.33 -0.86 22.28
N ARG A 256 -2.22 0.47 22.29
CA ARG A 256 -3.23 1.37 21.73
C ARG A 256 -2.63 2.52 20.94
N LEU A 257 -3.30 2.93 19.88
CA LEU A 257 -2.98 4.16 19.15
C LEU A 257 -3.52 5.37 19.88
N THR A 258 -2.67 6.39 20.09
CA THR A 258 -3.02 7.64 20.76
C THR A 258 -2.62 8.82 19.89
N GLN A 259 -3.43 9.88 19.91
CA GLN A 259 -3.07 11.14 19.30
C GLN A 259 -2.00 11.83 20.15
N VAL A 260 -0.85 12.14 19.53
CA VAL A 260 0.30 12.80 20.20
C VAL A 260 0.50 14.23 19.75
N ALA A 261 -0.08 14.63 18.63
CA ALA A 261 -0.10 16.01 18.15
C ALA A 261 -1.40 16.31 17.40
N ALA A 262 -1.81 17.58 17.39
CA ALA A 262 -2.91 18.01 16.53
C ALA A 262 -2.43 18.06 15.06
N PRO A 263 -3.22 17.57 14.09
CA PRO A 263 -2.94 17.79 12.68
C PRO A 263 -2.99 19.30 12.37
N SER A 264 -2.13 19.74 11.48
CA SER A 264 -2.08 21.14 11.05
C SER A 264 -2.22 21.23 9.53
N ARG A 265 -1.18 20.79 8.81
CA ARG A 265 -1.20 20.83 7.36
C ARG A 265 -2.30 19.96 6.74
N LEU A 266 -2.56 18.80 7.33
CA LEU A 266 -3.63 17.91 6.87
C LEU A 266 -5.00 18.61 6.98
N LEU A 267 -5.27 19.33 8.10
CA LEU A 267 -6.49 20.12 8.26
C LEU A 267 -6.57 21.26 7.23
N GLU A 268 -5.47 22.00 7.03
CA GLU A 268 -5.39 23.06 6.02
C GLU A 268 -5.69 22.52 4.62
N THR A 269 -5.10 21.38 4.26
CA THR A 269 -5.31 20.74 2.96
C THR A 269 -6.74 20.26 2.78
N LEU A 270 -7.32 19.62 3.81
CA LEU A 270 -8.72 19.19 3.78
C LEU A 270 -9.68 20.39 3.69
N ASN A 271 -9.44 21.47 4.46
CA ASN A 271 -10.21 22.71 4.36
C ASN A 271 -10.13 23.30 2.94
N LEU A 272 -8.94 23.36 2.35
CA LEU A 272 -8.73 23.88 0.99
C LEU A 272 -9.52 23.11 -0.06
N TYR A 273 -9.57 21.78 0.04
CA TYR A 273 -10.21 20.94 -0.97
C TYR A 273 -11.72 20.76 -0.76
N THR A 274 -12.19 20.86 0.48
CA THR A 274 -13.60 20.61 0.82
C THR A 274 -14.38 21.89 1.15
N GLY A 275 -13.70 22.96 1.55
CA GLY A 275 -14.31 24.16 2.13
C GLY A 275 -14.84 23.97 3.56
N LEU A 276 -14.65 22.79 4.16
CA LEU A 276 -15.13 22.48 5.51
C LEU A 276 -14.26 23.17 6.56
N SER A 277 -14.89 23.71 7.61
CA SER A 277 -14.18 24.22 8.78
C SER A 277 -13.51 23.09 9.57
N PRO A 278 -12.54 23.39 10.46
CA PRO A 278 -11.92 22.37 11.30
C PRO A 278 -12.93 21.57 12.14
N GLU A 279 -14.01 22.23 12.62
CA GLU A 279 -15.09 21.59 13.37
C GLU A 279 -15.91 20.63 12.48
N GLU A 280 -16.14 21.00 11.23
CA GLU A 280 -16.84 20.17 10.25
C GLU A 280 -16.00 18.98 9.84
N ILE A 281 -14.68 19.16 9.65
CA ILE A 281 -13.73 18.08 9.43
C ILE A 281 -13.72 17.11 10.63
N GLY A 282 -13.76 17.65 11.86
CA GLY A 282 -13.87 16.84 13.07
C GLY A 282 -15.17 16.02 13.13
N ARG A 283 -16.30 16.58 12.69
CA ARG A 283 -17.58 15.86 12.59
C ARG A 283 -17.54 14.77 11.53
N ASP A 284 -16.97 15.05 10.37
CA ASP A 284 -16.77 14.07 9.29
C ASP A 284 -15.87 12.90 9.74
N LEU A 285 -14.79 13.19 10.49
CA LEU A 285 -13.94 12.18 11.10
C LEU A 285 -14.72 11.27 12.05
N GLN A 286 -15.57 11.87 12.91
CA GLN A 286 -16.41 11.12 13.85
C GLN A 286 -17.44 10.24 13.13
N GLU A 287 -18.06 10.76 12.06
CA GLU A 287 -19.01 9.99 11.23
C GLU A 287 -18.33 8.78 10.61
N LYS A 288 -17.19 8.95 9.95
CA LYS A 288 -16.41 7.86 9.35
C LYS A 288 -15.98 6.83 10.40
N THR A 289 -15.56 7.30 11.59
CA THR A 289 -15.22 6.42 12.71
C THR A 289 -16.42 5.58 13.15
N LYS A 290 -17.63 6.17 13.24
CA LYS A 290 -18.86 5.45 13.54
C LYS A 290 -19.22 4.41 12.49
N ILE A 291 -19.07 4.77 11.19
CA ILE A 291 -19.31 3.84 10.08
C ILE A 291 -18.38 2.64 10.17
N LEU A 292 -17.09 2.86 10.42
CA LEU A 292 -16.11 1.78 10.55
C LEU A 292 -16.41 0.87 11.75
N ASN A 293 -16.77 1.42 12.89
CA ASN A 293 -17.18 0.65 14.06
C ASN A 293 -18.48 -0.13 13.80
N TRP A 294 -19.41 0.43 13.06
CA TRP A 294 -20.63 -0.26 12.65
C TRP A 294 -20.30 -1.44 11.74
N LEU A 295 -19.45 -1.27 10.71
CA LEU A 295 -19.02 -2.37 9.85
C LEU A 295 -18.39 -3.53 10.66
N VAL A 296 -17.56 -3.19 11.65
CA VAL A 296 -16.97 -4.16 12.57
C VAL A 296 -18.04 -4.89 13.39
N SER A 297 -19.02 -4.16 13.96
CA SER A 297 -20.11 -4.74 14.76
C SER A 297 -20.99 -5.69 13.94
N GLN A 298 -21.18 -5.38 12.65
CA GLN A 298 -21.92 -6.23 11.71
C GLN A 298 -21.08 -7.40 11.15
N LYS A 299 -19.79 -7.52 11.56
CA LYS A 299 -18.85 -8.54 11.08
C LYS A 299 -18.67 -8.54 9.56
N ILE A 300 -18.81 -7.38 8.92
CA ILE A 300 -18.62 -7.21 7.48
C ILE A 300 -17.12 -7.09 7.24
N ASN A 301 -16.51 -8.15 6.70
CA ASN A 301 -15.06 -8.22 6.46
C ASN A 301 -14.68 -8.69 5.05
N ASP A 302 -15.64 -8.86 4.17
CA ASP A 302 -15.38 -9.12 2.76
C ASP A 302 -15.07 -7.81 2.03
N VAL A 303 -13.93 -7.76 1.32
CA VAL A 303 -13.44 -6.57 0.60
C VAL A 303 -14.46 -6.09 -0.44
N HIS A 304 -15.17 -7.02 -1.11
CA HIS A 304 -16.15 -6.66 -2.13
C HIS A 304 -17.43 -6.11 -1.52
N GLN A 305 -17.88 -6.67 -0.38
CA GLN A 305 -19.03 -6.13 0.36
C GLN A 305 -18.74 -4.74 0.91
N ILE A 306 -17.55 -4.53 1.49
CA ILE A 306 -17.13 -3.21 1.96
C ILE A 306 -17.08 -2.23 0.78
N GLY A 307 -16.49 -2.61 -0.36
CA GLY A 307 -16.45 -1.77 -1.55
C GLY A 307 -17.84 -1.37 -2.05
N LEU A 308 -18.82 -2.27 -1.98
CA LEU A 308 -20.21 -1.97 -2.33
C LEU A 308 -20.84 -0.95 -1.35
N LEU A 309 -20.56 -1.09 -0.04
CA LEU A 309 -21.05 -0.14 0.96
C LEU A 309 -20.38 1.23 0.82
N MET A 310 -19.07 1.26 0.53
CA MET A 310 -18.36 2.51 0.22
C MET A 310 -18.94 3.19 -1.04
N SER A 311 -19.24 2.42 -2.08
CA SER A 311 -19.93 2.95 -3.27
C SER A 311 -21.29 3.58 -2.93
N LYS A 312 -22.06 2.96 -2.01
CA LYS A 312 -23.32 3.55 -1.52
C LYS A 312 -23.07 4.82 -0.70
N TYR A 313 -22.03 4.85 0.10
CA TYR A 313 -21.63 6.05 0.87
C TYR A 313 -21.36 7.22 -0.08
N TYR A 314 -20.46 7.04 -1.05
CA TYR A 314 -20.10 8.09 -2.01
C TYR A 314 -21.24 8.54 -2.92
N THR A 315 -22.26 7.71 -3.10
CA THR A 315 -23.48 8.08 -3.88
C THR A 315 -24.62 8.58 -3.00
N GLY A 316 -24.41 8.80 -1.68
CA GLY A 316 -25.45 9.25 -0.75
C GLY A 316 -26.57 8.24 -0.50
N LYS A 317 -26.34 6.97 -0.82
CA LYS A 317 -27.33 5.89 -0.68
C LYS A 317 -27.11 4.98 0.52
N LEU A 318 -26.05 5.21 1.30
CA LEU A 318 -25.81 4.46 2.53
C LEU A 318 -26.78 4.96 3.61
N ARG A 319 -27.59 4.05 4.11
CA ARG A 319 -28.45 4.26 5.30
C ARG A 319 -27.93 3.33 6.38
N LEU A 320 -27.48 3.89 7.51
CA LEU A 320 -27.02 3.16 8.70
C LEU A 320 -28.15 3.02 9.70
#